data_ab4e35d966a2c5a36516a78ea9458388
#
_entry.id   ab4e35d966a2c5a36516a78ea9458388
#
_cell.length_a   1.000
_cell.length_b   1.000
_cell.length_c   1.000
_cell.angle_alpha   90.00
_cell.angle_beta   90.00
_cell.angle_gamma   90.00
#
_symmetry.space_group_name_H-M   'P 1'
#
loop_
_entity.id
_entity.type
_entity.pdbx_description
1 polymer ?
#
loop_
_entity_poly.entity_id
_entity_poly.type
_entity_poly.pdbx_seq_one_letter_code
_entity_poly.pdbx_strand_id
1 'polypeptide(L)'
;MDNKEKQFSMSWFFRWFIDNKAITVFLVTLLLGLNLLVLSKITFIFIPIFEFAGAVMLPVIISGLLYYLLNPIVDFLERKGLKRIFAISFVFFLIAVLIIWGLAVVIPAVQRQVVSFFHNLPTYLEKANATIDDFLDNRVSSDIKPQLDEITKELSANITTWASSISGRAVNWVSNLIGVASQVIVALIIMPFIVFYLLRDGKNLKGHIVRFLPTKIRKSAEQVLSDVNTQLSNYVRGQITVAIVVAIMFILFFKIIGLRYAVTLGISAGILNLIPYLGSFLAMLPALVLGLVAGPEMFIKVLIVFAVEQTIEGRFVSPLVLGSQLNIHPITILFVLLTSGSMFGIWGVFLGIPVYASAKVVIGAIFEWYKVVSGLYEEHNEIEEETQSES
;
A
#
# COMPACT_ATOMS: atom_id res chain seq x y z
N MET A 1 37.60 -66.40 -11.08
CA MET A 1 38.03 -65.25 -10.23
C MET A 1 36.77 -64.63 -9.65
N ASP A 2 36.46 -65.02 -8.42
CA ASP A 2 35.25 -64.65 -7.74
C ASP A 2 35.31 -63.18 -7.29
N ASN A 3 34.45 -62.40 -7.83
CA ASN A 3 34.22 -61.01 -7.40
C ASN A 3 33.18 -61.02 -6.25
N LYS A 4 33.61 -61.27 -5.03
CA LYS A 4 32.82 -61.15 -3.83
C LYS A 4 32.62 -59.67 -3.57
N GLU A 5 31.48 -59.12 -4.04
CA GLU A 5 30.99 -57.85 -3.54
C GLU A 5 30.85 -57.96 -2.01
N LYS A 6 31.64 -57.18 -1.30
CA LYS A 6 31.54 -56.98 0.14
C LYS A 6 30.19 -56.32 0.41
N GLN A 7 29.12 -57.12 0.62
CA GLN A 7 27.88 -56.62 1.24
C GLN A 7 28.26 -56.08 2.62
N PHE A 8 28.20 -54.78 2.75
CA PHE A 8 28.31 -54.09 4.01
C PHE A 8 27.15 -54.58 4.88
N SER A 9 27.39 -55.56 5.79
CA SER A 9 26.41 -56.05 6.71
C SER A 9 26.06 -54.89 7.66
N MET A 10 25.01 -54.18 7.35
CA MET A 10 24.46 -53.19 8.29
C MET A 10 24.20 -53.84 9.63
N SER A 11 24.82 -53.34 10.72
CA SER A 11 24.69 -53.87 12.07
C SER A 11 23.21 -53.98 12.44
N TRP A 12 22.82 -54.99 13.24
CA TRP A 12 21.45 -55.16 13.76
C TRP A 12 20.87 -53.87 14.33
N PHE A 13 21.69 -53.02 14.96
CA PHE A 13 21.34 -51.73 15.51
C PHE A 13 20.89 -50.74 14.40
N PHE A 14 21.53 -50.77 13.23
CA PHE A 14 21.17 -49.89 12.09
C PHE A 14 19.82 -50.28 11.47
N ARG A 15 19.52 -51.56 11.32
CA ARG A 15 18.20 -52.03 10.81
C ARG A 15 17.08 -51.67 11.78
N TRP A 16 17.31 -51.86 13.11
CA TRP A 16 16.28 -51.55 14.10
C TRP A 16 15.95 -50.07 14.19
N PHE A 17 16.92 -49.19 13.90
CA PHE A 17 16.73 -47.75 13.91
C PHE A 17 16.09 -47.22 12.58
N ILE A 18 16.48 -47.74 11.43
CA ILE A 18 16.05 -47.21 10.12
C ILE A 18 14.68 -47.80 9.70
N ASP A 19 14.43 -49.08 9.99
CA ASP A 19 13.18 -49.75 9.62
C ASP A 19 11.98 -49.39 10.53
N ASN A 20 12.23 -48.74 11.66
CA ASN A 20 11.17 -48.30 12.55
C ASN A 20 10.70 -46.87 12.21
N LYS A 21 9.54 -46.78 11.57
CA LYS A 21 8.94 -45.49 11.17
C LYS A 21 8.83 -44.48 12.33
N ALA A 22 8.53 -44.96 13.54
CA ALA A 22 8.41 -44.10 14.72
C ALA A 22 9.77 -43.48 15.12
N ILE A 23 10.84 -44.27 15.08
CA ILE A 23 12.20 -43.82 15.39
C ILE A 23 12.68 -42.83 14.30
N THR A 24 12.40 -43.12 13.04
CA THR A 24 12.73 -42.22 11.91
C THR A 24 12.01 -40.88 12.04
N VAL A 25 10.71 -40.89 12.34
CA VAL A 25 9.95 -39.64 12.56
C VAL A 25 10.50 -38.85 13.75
N PHE A 26 10.80 -39.55 14.87
CA PHE A 26 11.42 -38.90 16.04
C PHE A 26 12.78 -38.29 15.73
N LEU A 27 13.63 -39.00 15.00
CA LEU A 27 14.96 -38.50 14.58
C LEU A 27 14.85 -37.28 13.65
N VAL A 28 13.94 -37.33 12.68
CA VAL A 28 13.69 -36.22 11.77
C VAL A 28 13.19 -35.01 12.55
N THR A 29 12.24 -35.21 13.46
CA THR A 29 11.71 -34.13 14.29
C THR A 29 12.78 -33.56 15.23
N LEU A 30 13.62 -34.41 15.82
CA LEU A 30 14.74 -34.00 16.66
C LEU A 30 15.77 -33.20 15.86
N LEU A 31 16.14 -33.66 14.66
CA LEU A 31 17.06 -32.94 13.76
C LEU A 31 16.49 -31.61 13.31
N LEU A 32 15.18 -31.55 12.98
CA LEU A 32 14.51 -30.30 12.66
C LEU A 32 14.52 -29.34 13.85
N GLY A 33 14.18 -29.82 15.06
CA GLY A 33 14.24 -29.03 16.28
C GLY A 33 15.63 -28.51 16.59
N LEU A 34 16.65 -29.35 16.42
CA LEU A 34 18.05 -28.98 16.64
C LEU A 34 18.52 -27.96 15.57
N ASN A 35 18.15 -28.13 14.32
CA ASN A 35 18.41 -27.14 13.26
C ASN A 35 17.74 -25.80 13.57
N LEU A 36 16.49 -25.79 14.01
CA LEU A 36 15.78 -24.56 14.41
C LEU A 36 16.47 -23.88 15.60
N LEU A 37 16.91 -24.66 16.61
CA LEU A 37 17.69 -24.13 17.74
C LEU A 37 19.03 -23.54 17.29
N VAL A 38 19.76 -24.20 16.40
CA VAL A 38 21.01 -23.69 15.85
C VAL A 38 20.74 -22.41 15.05
N LEU A 39 19.73 -22.42 14.16
CA LEU A 39 19.34 -21.24 13.41
C LEU A 39 18.96 -20.07 14.31
N SER A 40 18.22 -20.31 15.40
CA SER A 40 17.86 -19.25 16.35
C SER A 40 19.09 -18.67 17.09
N LYS A 41 20.12 -19.47 17.33
CA LYS A 41 21.40 -19.01 17.94
C LYS A 41 22.30 -18.26 16.96
N ILE A 42 22.21 -18.58 15.67
CA ILE A 42 23.02 -17.94 14.61
C ILE A 42 22.32 -16.67 14.06
N THR A 43 21.13 -16.34 14.54
CA THR A 43 20.34 -15.17 14.07
C THR A 43 21.14 -13.87 14.06
N PHE A 44 22.10 -13.68 14.99
CA PHE A 44 22.97 -12.49 15.04
C PHE A 44 23.80 -12.29 13.77
N ILE A 45 24.12 -13.35 13.02
CA ILE A 45 24.86 -13.27 11.75
C ILE A 45 23.96 -12.70 10.65
N PHE A 46 22.66 -12.96 10.73
CA PHE A 46 21.69 -12.49 9.73
C PHE A 46 21.16 -11.08 10.03
N ILE A 47 21.24 -10.62 11.29
CA ILE A 47 20.77 -9.27 11.70
C ILE A 47 21.37 -8.18 10.80
N PRO A 48 22.72 -8.08 10.59
CA PRO A 48 23.30 -7.04 9.75
C PRO A 48 22.82 -7.12 8.29
N ILE A 49 22.55 -8.35 7.78
CA ILE A 49 22.04 -8.55 6.42
C ILE A 49 20.60 -8.03 6.31
N PHE A 50 19.75 -8.33 7.30
CA PHE A 50 18.38 -7.83 7.33
C PHE A 50 18.32 -6.32 7.57
N GLU A 51 19.17 -5.77 8.41
CA GLU A 51 19.28 -4.32 8.62
C GLU A 51 19.73 -3.61 7.34
N PHE A 52 20.76 -4.13 6.67
CA PHE A 52 21.19 -3.61 5.37
C PHE A 52 20.08 -3.72 4.32
N ALA A 53 19.45 -4.88 4.20
CA ALA A 53 18.34 -5.08 3.29
C ALA A 53 17.18 -4.11 3.59
N GLY A 54 16.81 -3.93 4.85
CA GLY A 54 15.79 -2.99 5.28
C GLY A 54 16.12 -1.53 4.95
N ALA A 55 17.37 -1.13 5.16
CA ALA A 55 17.83 0.23 4.87
C ALA A 55 17.83 0.54 3.36
N VAL A 56 18.18 -0.45 2.51
CA VAL A 56 18.27 -0.27 1.06
C VAL A 56 16.93 -0.51 0.37
N MET A 57 16.12 -1.43 0.88
CA MET A 57 14.88 -1.86 0.23
C MET A 57 13.86 -0.72 0.13
N LEU A 58 13.70 0.08 1.17
CA LEU A 58 12.74 1.20 1.17
C LEU A 58 13.08 2.25 0.09
N PRO A 59 14.30 2.80 -0.01
CA PRO A 59 14.68 3.69 -1.12
C PRO A 59 14.50 3.05 -2.50
N VAL A 60 14.84 1.77 -2.66
CA VAL A 60 14.68 1.05 -3.94
C VAL A 60 13.21 0.93 -4.34
N ILE A 61 12.34 0.53 -3.41
CA ILE A 61 10.90 0.38 -3.69
C ILE A 61 10.29 1.73 -4.04
N ILE A 62 10.57 2.78 -3.27
CA ILE A 62 10.03 4.13 -3.56
C ILE A 62 10.56 4.63 -4.90
N SER A 63 11.84 4.39 -5.20
CA SER A 63 12.41 4.73 -6.51
C SER A 63 11.75 3.97 -7.66
N GLY A 64 11.39 2.69 -7.45
CA GLY A 64 10.61 1.89 -8.39
C GLY A 64 9.22 2.48 -8.65
N LEU A 65 8.52 2.92 -7.60
CA LEU A 65 7.21 3.59 -7.74
C LEU A 65 7.33 4.90 -8.52
N LEU A 66 8.35 5.73 -8.18
CA LEU A 66 8.63 6.96 -8.91
C LEU A 66 9.03 6.69 -10.37
N TYR A 67 9.79 5.64 -10.63
CA TYR A 67 10.09 5.21 -11.99
C TYR A 67 8.81 4.91 -12.78
N TYR A 68 7.87 4.15 -12.24
CA TYR A 68 6.60 3.85 -12.93
C TYR A 68 5.75 5.10 -13.19
N LEU A 69 5.81 6.08 -12.31
CA LEU A 69 5.13 7.37 -12.49
C LEU A 69 5.79 8.23 -13.56
N LEU A 70 7.13 8.33 -13.54
CA LEU A 70 7.88 9.29 -14.35
C LEU A 70 8.25 8.75 -15.73
N ASN A 71 8.40 7.42 -15.86
CA ASN A 71 8.83 6.81 -17.12
C ASN A 71 7.92 7.17 -18.32
N PRO A 72 6.56 7.22 -18.21
CA PRO A 72 5.73 7.65 -19.34
C PRO A 72 6.02 9.08 -19.80
N ILE A 73 6.33 9.97 -18.85
CA ILE A 73 6.64 11.38 -19.14
C ILE A 73 7.97 11.47 -19.89
N VAL A 74 8.98 10.72 -19.41
CA VAL A 74 10.28 10.63 -20.07
C VAL A 74 10.15 10.00 -21.47
N ASP A 75 9.41 8.89 -21.60
CA ASP A 75 9.18 8.23 -22.90
C ASP A 75 8.40 9.15 -23.88
N PHE A 76 7.45 9.95 -23.37
CA PHE A 76 6.75 10.95 -24.20
C PHE A 76 7.70 12.04 -24.73
N LEU A 77 8.59 12.55 -23.89
CA LEU A 77 9.60 13.54 -24.30
C LEU A 77 10.62 12.93 -25.26
N GLU A 78 11.02 11.69 -25.05
CA GLU A 78 11.91 10.94 -25.95
C GLU A 78 11.27 10.77 -27.33
N ARG A 79 9.98 10.41 -27.41
CA ARG A 79 9.23 10.33 -28.68
C ARG A 79 9.10 11.67 -29.41
N LYS A 80 9.18 12.79 -28.69
CA LYS A 80 9.22 14.14 -29.28
C LYS A 80 10.62 14.55 -29.77
N GLY A 81 11.61 13.66 -29.72
CA GLY A 81 12.96 13.89 -30.27
C GLY A 81 14.01 14.29 -29.23
N LEU A 82 13.68 14.39 -27.94
CA LEU A 82 14.67 14.65 -26.90
C LEU A 82 15.49 13.39 -26.62
N LYS A 83 16.83 13.50 -26.52
CA LYS A 83 17.65 12.39 -26.04
C LYS A 83 17.25 12.03 -24.61
N ARG A 84 17.19 10.73 -24.30
CA ARG A 84 16.69 10.18 -23.02
C ARG A 84 17.27 10.89 -21.79
N ILE A 85 18.58 11.16 -21.77
CA ILE A 85 19.24 11.86 -20.66
C ILE A 85 18.69 13.27 -20.46
N PHE A 86 18.48 14.04 -21.53
CA PHE A 86 17.91 15.38 -21.43
C PHE A 86 16.44 15.35 -21.00
N ALA A 87 15.67 14.35 -21.47
CA ALA A 87 14.29 14.15 -21.02
C ALA A 87 14.23 13.86 -19.51
N ILE A 88 15.11 13.01 -18.98
CA ILE A 88 15.21 12.71 -17.54
C ILE A 88 15.60 13.97 -16.76
N SER A 89 16.62 14.69 -17.20
CA SER A 89 17.07 15.94 -16.55
C SER A 89 15.97 16.99 -16.50
N PHE A 90 15.21 17.13 -17.58
CA PHE A 90 14.08 18.06 -17.65
C PHE A 90 12.97 17.68 -16.67
N VAL A 91 12.62 16.38 -16.61
CA VAL A 91 11.61 15.88 -15.67
C VAL A 91 12.07 16.09 -14.23
N PHE A 92 13.35 15.83 -13.91
CA PHE A 92 13.91 16.06 -12.58
C PHE A 92 13.90 17.55 -12.22
N PHE A 93 14.26 18.41 -13.14
CA PHE A 93 14.16 19.86 -12.94
C PHE A 93 12.73 20.30 -12.64
N LEU A 94 11.76 19.82 -13.42
CA LEU A 94 10.34 20.12 -13.20
C LEU A 94 9.88 19.63 -11.82
N ILE A 95 10.25 18.42 -11.43
CA ILE A 95 9.92 17.85 -10.11
C ILE A 95 10.58 18.67 -9.00
N ALA A 96 11.84 19.04 -9.14
CA ALA A 96 12.53 19.88 -8.15
C ALA A 96 11.82 21.23 -7.98
N VAL A 97 11.42 21.88 -9.08
CA VAL A 97 10.63 23.12 -9.03
C VAL A 97 9.29 22.92 -8.34
N LEU A 98 8.57 21.82 -8.65
CA LEU A 98 7.29 21.49 -8.01
C LEU A 98 7.45 21.18 -6.51
N ILE A 99 8.51 20.48 -6.13
CA ILE A 99 8.82 20.21 -4.72
C ILE A 99 9.13 21.51 -4.00
N ILE A 100 10.02 22.36 -4.52
CA ILE A 100 10.38 23.64 -3.91
C ILE A 100 9.14 24.53 -3.77
N TRP A 101 8.31 24.62 -4.82
CA TRP A 101 7.06 25.37 -4.78
C TRP A 101 6.08 24.80 -3.76
N GLY A 102 5.91 23.47 -3.72
CA GLY A 102 5.06 22.79 -2.74
C GLY A 102 5.55 23.01 -1.30
N LEU A 103 6.86 22.88 -1.06
CA LEU A 103 7.46 23.12 0.25
C LEU A 103 7.29 24.59 0.68
N ALA A 104 7.48 25.54 -0.24
CA ALA A 104 7.45 26.98 0.07
C ALA A 104 6.03 27.54 0.21
N VAL A 105 5.06 27.02 -0.52
CA VAL A 105 3.70 27.59 -0.63
C VAL A 105 2.64 26.67 -0.04
N VAL A 106 2.62 25.41 -0.47
CA VAL A 106 1.54 24.48 -0.09
C VAL A 106 1.70 24.01 1.36
N ILE A 107 2.90 23.60 1.77
CA ILE A 107 3.12 23.10 3.13
C ILE A 107 2.80 24.15 4.18
N PRO A 108 3.30 25.40 4.12
CA PRO A 108 2.94 26.43 5.12
C PRO A 108 1.45 26.79 5.11
N ALA A 109 0.79 26.74 3.94
CA ALA A 109 -0.63 26.98 3.84
C ALA A 109 -1.45 25.88 4.54
N VAL A 110 -1.12 24.62 4.25
CA VAL A 110 -1.74 23.45 4.89
C VAL A 110 -1.45 23.42 6.38
N GLN A 111 -0.18 23.67 6.78
CA GLN A 111 0.24 23.72 8.17
C GLN A 111 -0.58 24.72 8.97
N ARG A 112 -0.70 25.97 8.49
CA ARG A 112 -1.53 26.99 9.14
C ARG A 112 -2.98 26.56 9.31
N GLN A 113 -3.55 25.91 8.28
CA GLN A 113 -4.93 25.44 8.32
C GLN A 113 -5.11 24.26 9.27
N VAL A 114 -4.19 23.30 9.26
CA VAL A 114 -4.19 22.16 10.18
C VAL A 114 -4.03 22.62 11.62
N VAL A 115 -3.04 23.48 11.92
CA VAL A 115 -2.82 24.04 13.25
C VAL A 115 -4.03 24.86 13.72
N SER A 116 -4.61 25.70 12.83
CA SER A 116 -5.82 26.46 13.13
C SER A 116 -7.02 25.55 13.39
N PHE A 117 -7.17 24.47 12.63
CA PHE A 117 -8.22 23.50 12.87
C PHE A 117 -8.10 22.86 14.25
N PHE A 118 -6.95 22.29 14.58
CA PHE A 118 -6.74 21.62 15.85
C PHE A 118 -6.78 22.61 17.04
N HIS A 119 -6.29 23.82 16.87
CA HIS A 119 -6.36 24.86 17.91
C HIS A 119 -7.82 25.25 18.22
N ASN A 120 -8.65 25.35 17.20
CA ASN A 120 -10.07 25.72 17.35
C ASN A 120 -10.98 24.49 17.59
N LEU A 121 -10.45 23.28 17.58
CA LEU A 121 -11.23 22.06 17.70
C LEU A 121 -12.07 22.01 19.00
N PRO A 122 -11.54 22.40 20.19
CA PRO A 122 -12.36 22.47 21.40
C PRO A 122 -13.58 23.39 21.23
N THR A 123 -13.35 24.59 20.69
CA THR A 123 -14.44 25.56 20.43
C THR A 123 -15.44 25.02 19.37
N TYR A 124 -14.95 24.26 18.42
CA TYR A 124 -15.82 23.61 17.42
C TYR A 124 -16.71 22.55 18.08
N LEU A 125 -16.15 21.76 19.00
CA LEU A 125 -16.91 20.74 19.74
C LEU A 125 -17.95 21.38 20.67
N GLU A 126 -17.60 22.45 21.38
CA GLU A 126 -18.55 23.21 22.20
C GLU A 126 -19.73 23.73 21.37
N LYS A 127 -19.46 24.31 20.19
CA LYS A 127 -20.50 24.77 19.28
C LYS A 127 -21.33 23.63 18.70
N ALA A 128 -20.69 22.51 18.37
CA ALA A 128 -21.37 21.32 17.88
C ALA A 128 -22.36 20.80 18.93
N ASN A 129 -21.93 20.72 20.20
CA ASN A 129 -22.81 20.31 21.31
C ASN A 129 -23.97 21.26 21.48
N ALA A 130 -23.71 22.58 21.53
CA ALA A 130 -24.80 23.58 21.61
C ALA A 130 -25.77 23.48 20.43
N THR A 131 -25.30 23.18 19.24
CA THR A 131 -26.17 22.99 18.05
C THR A 131 -26.99 21.71 18.16
N ILE A 132 -26.42 20.64 18.69
CA ILE A 132 -27.13 19.37 18.92
C ILE A 132 -28.17 19.57 20.00
N ASP A 133 -27.83 20.24 21.10
CA ASP A 133 -28.75 20.51 22.21
C ASP A 133 -29.95 21.34 21.72
N ASP A 134 -29.71 22.41 20.96
CA ASP A 134 -30.80 23.24 20.37
C ASP A 134 -31.67 22.44 19.39
N PHE A 135 -31.09 21.56 18.60
CA PHE A 135 -31.82 20.68 17.72
C PHE A 135 -32.68 19.65 18.46
N LEU A 136 -32.13 19.08 19.54
CA LEU A 136 -32.84 18.11 20.39
C LEU A 136 -33.97 18.79 21.17
N ASP A 137 -33.73 20.00 21.66
CA ASP A 137 -34.75 20.77 22.38
C ASP A 137 -35.96 21.12 21.51
N ASN A 138 -35.72 21.41 20.25
CA ASN A 138 -36.76 21.90 19.34
C ASN A 138 -37.47 20.80 18.55
N ARG A 139 -36.95 19.57 18.47
CA ARG A 139 -37.45 18.54 17.56
C ARG A 139 -37.58 17.13 18.10
N VAL A 140 -37.10 16.85 19.29
CA VAL A 140 -37.11 15.49 19.87
C VAL A 140 -38.04 15.40 21.05
N SER A 141 -38.81 14.30 21.12
CA SER A 141 -39.71 14.01 22.23
C SER A 141 -38.94 13.87 23.55
N SER A 142 -39.56 14.36 24.63
CA SER A 142 -39.00 14.38 25.99
C SER A 142 -38.48 13.03 26.51
N ASP A 143 -39.00 11.93 25.96
CA ASP A 143 -38.68 10.57 26.44
C ASP A 143 -37.31 10.04 25.94
N ILE A 144 -36.81 10.53 24.79
CA ILE A 144 -35.55 10.07 24.19
C ILE A 144 -34.40 11.04 24.51
N LYS A 145 -34.74 12.28 24.89
CA LYS A 145 -33.79 13.36 25.17
C LYS A 145 -32.73 12.99 26.22
N PRO A 146 -33.05 12.39 27.37
CA PRO A 146 -32.03 12.06 28.39
C PRO A 146 -30.98 11.07 27.91
N GLN A 147 -31.36 10.09 27.07
CA GLN A 147 -30.44 9.09 26.52
C GLN A 147 -29.50 9.70 25.45
N LEU A 148 -30.03 10.62 24.64
CA LEU A 148 -29.25 11.33 23.65
C LEU A 148 -28.28 12.33 24.29
N ASP A 149 -28.69 13.02 25.36
CA ASP A 149 -27.81 13.92 26.14
C ASP A 149 -26.65 13.18 26.79
N GLU A 150 -26.89 11.98 27.33
CA GLU A 150 -25.83 11.16 27.93
C GLU A 150 -24.80 10.71 26.88
N ILE A 151 -25.29 10.17 25.73
CA ILE A 151 -24.42 9.79 24.62
C ILE A 151 -23.65 11.00 24.06
N THR A 152 -24.29 12.15 23.93
CA THR A 152 -23.66 13.36 23.41
C THR A 152 -22.58 13.89 24.36
N LYS A 153 -22.83 13.88 25.66
CA LYS A 153 -21.84 14.27 26.70
C LYS A 153 -20.66 13.32 26.73
N GLU A 154 -20.89 12.02 26.68
CA GLU A 154 -19.81 11.02 26.69
C GLU A 154 -18.97 11.09 25.41
N LEU A 155 -19.61 11.20 24.24
CA LEU A 155 -18.93 11.42 22.97
C LEU A 155 -18.08 12.71 23.00
N SER A 156 -18.65 13.81 23.50
CA SER A 156 -17.97 15.10 23.56
C SER A 156 -16.77 15.09 24.49
N ALA A 157 -16.88 14.47 25.67
CA ALA A 157 -15.78 14.32 26.61
C ALA A 157 -14.65 13.49 26.02
N ASN A 158 -14.99 12.37 25.36
CA ASN A 158 -14.03 11.51 24.69
C ASN A 158 -13.35 12.22 23.51
N ILE A 159 -14.13 12.90 22.65
CA ILE A 159 -13.60 13.67 21.52
C ILE A 159 -12.73 14.84 21.98
N THR A 160 -13.12 15.56 23.05
CA THR A 160 -12.32 16.67 23.60
C THR A 160 -10.97 16.17 24.13
N THR A 161 -10.97 15.06 24.86
CA THR A 161 -9.75 14.40 25.34
C THR A 161 -8.86 13.90 24.19
N TRP A 162 -9.48 13.30 23.19
CA TRP A 162 -8.81 12.88 21.95
C TRP A 162 -8.25 14.08 21.17
N ALA A 163 -9.06 15.12 21.00
CA ALA A 163 -8.67 16.33 20.29
C ALA A 163 -7.49 17.04 20.92
N SER A 164 -7.49 17.20 22.24
CA SER A 164 -6.36 17.82 22.96
C SER A 164 -5.08 16.99 22.85
N SER A 165 -5.20 15.66 22.94
CA SER A 165 -4.04 14.74 22.78
C SER A 165 -3.51 14.72 21.35
N ILE A 166 -4.39 14.78 20.33
CA ILE A 166 -4.01 14.82 18.93
C ILE A 166 -3.47 16.19 18.53
N SER A 167 -4.05 17.30 19.04
CA SER A 167 -3.56 18.63 18.71
C SER A 167 -2.10 18.83 19.16
N GLY A 168 -1.76 18.41 20.39
CA GLY A 168 -0.38 18.45 20.87
C GLY A 168 0.57 17.56 20.04
N ARG A 169 0.12 16.37 19.66
CA ARG A 169 0.90 15.47 18.80
C ARG A 169 1.01 15.98 17.37
N ALA A 170 -0.05 16.53 16.79
CA ALA A 170 -0.05 17.08 15.44
C ALA A 170 0.89 18.28 15.32
N VAL A 171 0.87 19.19 16.27
CA VAL A 171 1.80 20.33 16.32
C VAL A 171 3.25 19.82 16.44
N ASN A 172 3.51 18.89 17.35
CA ASN A 172 4.82 18.27 17.50
C ASN A 172 5.25 17.48 16.28
N TRP A 173 4.32 16.76 15.63
CA TRP A 173 4.60 16.01 14.42
C TRP A 173 4.97 16.93 13.26
N VAL A 174 4.23 18.02 13.07
CA VAL A 174 4.54 19.04 12.05
C VAL A 174 5.88 19.72 12.34
N SER A 175 6.18 20.01 13.61
CA SER A 175 7.47 20.58 14.02
C SER A 175 8.62 19.58 13.84
N ASN A 176 8.38 18.30 14.10
CA ASN A 176 9.34 17.21 13.92
C ASN A 176 9.55 16.81 12.47
N LEU A 177 8.63 17.14 11.54
CA LEU A 177 8.88 16.93 10.09
C LEU A 177 10.18 17.62 9.64
N ILE A 178 10.53 18.73 10.24
CA ILE A 178 11.81 19.40 9.99
C ILE A 178 12.99 18.60 10.60
N GLY A 179 12.79 17.97 11.76
CA GLY A 179 13.81 17.14 12.42
C GLY A 179 14.02 15.76 11.77
N VAL A 180 12.98 15.18 11.16
CA VAL A 180 13.08 13.92 10.40
C VAL A 180 13.88 14.10 9.11
N ALA A 181 14.08 15.35 8.67
CA ALA A 181 14.89 15.67 7.49
C ALA A 181 16.30 15.03 7.53
N SER A 182 16.90 14.87 8.71
CA SER A 182 18.25 14.28 8.81
C SER A 182 18.29 12.77 8.52
N GLN A 183 17.26 12.00 8.89
CA GLN A 183 17.16 10.58 8.55
C GLN A 183 16.70 10.36 7.09
N VAL A 184 15.96 11.33 6.55
CA VAL A 184 15.47 11.32 5.17
C VAL A 184 16.53 11.80 4.18
N ILE A 185 17.56 12.54 4.61
CA ILE A 185 18.64 13.06 3.73
C ILE A 185 19.31 11.91 2.94
N VAL A 186 19.63 10.80 3.57
CA VAL A 186 20.24 9.65 2.89
C VAL A 186 19.30 9.08 1.82
N ALA A 187 18.02 8.93 2.15
CA ALA A 187 17.01 8.49 1.19
C ALA A 187 16.78 9.53 0.08
N LEU A 188 16.74 10.83 0.42
CA LEU A 188 16.57 11.93 -0.54
C LEU A 188 17.77 12.08 -1.49
N ILE A 189 18.97 11.67 -1.10
CA ILE A 189 20.14 11.65 -1.98
C ILE A 189 20.14 10.38 -2.82
N ILE A 190 19.89 9.22 -2.23
CA ILE A 190 19.98 7.94 -2.91
C ILE A 190 18.83 7.73 -3.90
N MET A 191 17.59 8.11 -3.53
CA MET A 191 16.41 7.93 -4.38
C MET A 191 16.54 8.58 -5.78
N PRO A 192 16.93 9.84 -5.95
CA PRO A 192 17.10 10.42 -7.27
C PRO A 192 18.13 9.69 -8.14
N PHE A 193 19.22 9.21 -7.54
CA PHE A 193 20.20 8.40 -8.27
C PHE A 193 19.58 7.08 -8.75
N ILE A 194 18.90 6.35 -7.88
CA ILE A 194 18.23 5.11 -8.28
C ILE A 194 17.20 5.37 -9.37
N VAL A 195 16.35 6.39 -9.21
CA VAL A 195 15.33 6.78 -10.21
C VAL A 195 16.00 7.16 -11.53
N PHE A 196 17.09 7.92 -11.49
CA PHE A 196 17.83 8.29 -12.71
C PHE A 196 18.33 7.05 -13.46
N TYR A 197 18.97 6.11 -12.77
CA TYR A 197 19.47 4.88 -13.40
C TYR A 197 18.32 3.96 -13.86
N LEU A 198 17.23 3.86 -13.10
CA LEU A 198 16.03 3.14 -13.53
C LEU A 198 15.42 3.77 -14.79
N LEU A 199 15.30 5.10 -14.86
CA LEU A 199 14.78 5.79 -16.04
C LEU A 199 15.71 5.66 -17.23
N ARG A 200 17.05 5.67 -17.03
CA ARG A 200 18.04 5.55 -18.09
C ARG A 200 18.14 4.13 -18.63
N ASP A 201 18.30 3.16 -17.73
CA ASP A 201 18.72 1.80 -18.07
C ASP A 201 17.63 0.74 -17.80
N GLY A 202 16.48 1.13 -17.20
CA GLY A 202 15.42 0.23 -16.77
C GLY A 202 14.85 -0.66 -17.88
N LYS A 203 14.86 -0.18 -19.14
CA LYS A 203 14.45 -1.00 -20.30
C LYS A 203 15.31 -2.28 -20.45
N ASN A 204 16.57 -2.23 -20.02
CA ASN A 204 17.53 -3.33 -20.13
C ASN A 204 17.60 -4.20 -18.86
N LEU A 205 17.02 -3.74 -17.75
CA LEU A 205 17.13 -4.39 -16.44
C LEU A 205 16.60 -5.83 -16.46
N LYS A 206 15.45 -6.04 -17.12
CA LYS A 206 14.85 -7.37 -17.30
C LYS A 206 15.83 -8.35 -17.94
N GLY A 207 16.48 -7.96 -19.05
CA GLY A 207 17.45 -8.79 -19.74
C GLY A 207 18.70 -9.12 -18.90
N HIS A 208 19.14 -8.17 -18.06
CA HIS A 208 20.27 -8.42 -17.16
C HIS A 208 19.90 -9.44 -16.07
N ILE A 209 18.74 -9.30 -15.44
CA ILE A 209 18.27 -10.25 -14.41
C ILE A 209 18.14 -11.67 -15.00
N VAL A 210 17.51 -11.81 -16.16
CA VAL A 210 17.27 -13.09 -16.80
C VAL A 210 18.56 -13.83 -17.17
N ARG A 211 19.65 -13.11 -17.45
CA ARG A 211 20.96 -13.72 -17.76
C ARG A 211 21.56 -14.55 -16.61
N PHE A 212 21.25 -14.21 -15.36
CA PHE A 212 21.71 -14.97 -14.20
C PHE A 212 20.95 -16.28 -13.98
N LEU A 213 19.83 -16.47 -14.68
CA LEU A 213 18.99 -17.66 -14.54
C LEU A 213 19.45 -18.78 -15.49
N PRO A 214 19.24 -20.06 -15.14
CA PRO A 214 19.44 -21.19 -16.04
C PRO A 214 18.64 -21.05 -17.34
N THR A 215 19.21 -21.46 -18.44
CA THR A 215 18.60 -21.29 -19.79
C THR A 215 17.19 -21.86 -19.92
N LYS A 216 16.91 -22.98 -19.22
CA LYS A 216 15.59 -23.67 -19.26
C LYS A 216 14.45 -22.82 -18.73
N ILE A 217 14.71 -21.95 -17.74
CA ILE A 217 13.66 -21.13 -17.08
C ILE A 217 13.66 -19.68 -17.54
N ARG A 218 14.63 -19.25 -18.37
CA ARG A 218 14.79 -17.84 -18.79
C ARG A 218 13.54 -17.27 -19.42
N LYS A 219 12.93 -17.99 -20.36
CA LYS A 219 11.73 -17.51 -21.08
C LYS A 219 10.55 -17.30 -20.12
N SER A 220 10.29 -18.26 -19.26
CA SER A 220 9.22 -18.16 -18.26
C SER A 220 9.49 -17.04 -17.26
N ALA A 221 10.73 -16.92 -16.77
CA ALA A 221 11.12 -15.85 -15.86
C ALA A 221 11.01 -14.46 -16.52
N GLU A 222 11.37 -14.35 -17.80
CA GLU A 222 11.22 -13.11 -18.56
C GLU A 222 9.76 -12.68 -18.67
N GLN A 223 8.85 -13.62 -18.87
CA GLN A 223 7.42 -13.37 -18.93
C GLN A 223 6.89 -12.93 -17.55
N VAL A 224 7.21 -13.66 -16.49
CA VAL A 224 6.82 -13.32 -15.12
C VAL A 224 7.31 -11.91 -14.73
N LEU A 225 8.57 -11.59 -15.03
CA LEU A 225 9.09 -10.25 -14.77
C LEU A 225 8.38 -9.17 -15.59
N SER A 226 7.97 -9.47 -16.83
CA SER A 226 7.18 -8.57 -17.66
C SER A 226 5.80 -8.34 -17.08
N ASP A 227 5.14 -9.41 -16.62
CA ASP A 227 3.79 -9.36 -16.06
C ASP A 227 3.78 -8.60 -14.72
N VAL A 228 4.76 -8.86 -13.84
CA VAL A 228 4.98 -8.09 -12.59
C VAL A 228 5.21 -6.62 -12.89
N ASN A 229 6.08 -6.31 -13.86
CA ASN A 229 6.36 -4.92 -14.26
C ASN A 229 5.11 -4.21 -14.79
N THR A 230 4.31 -4.89 -15.60
CA THR A 230 3.06 -4.35 -16.15
C THR A 230 2.05 -4.12 -15.02
N GLN A 231 1.88 -5.10 -14.13
CA GLN A 231 0.97 -5.02 -13.01
C GLN A 231 1.30 -3.87 -12.06
N LEU A 232 2.59 -3.74 -11.69
CA LEU A 232 3.06 -2.63 -10.84
C LEU A 232 2.87 -1.28 -11.52
N SER A 233 3.23 -1.17 -12.80
CA SER A 233 3.09 0.05 -13.59
C SER A 233 1.64 0.52 -13.64
N ASN A 234 0.73 -0.39 -13.95
CA ASN A 234 -0.69 -0.09 -14.06
C ASN A 234 -1.29 0.31 -12.70
N TYR A 235 -0.93 -0.43 -11.64
CA TYR A 235 -1.39 -0.11 -10.28
C TYR A 235 -0.93 1.28 -9.84
N VAL A 236 0.38 1.57 -9.94
CA VAL A 236 0.94 2.84 -9.46
C VAL A 236 0.32 4.04 -10.21
N ARG A 237 0.27 3.95 -11.54
CA ARG A 237 -0.32 5.01 -12.37
C ARG A 237 -1.81 5.17 -12.08
N GLY A 238 -2.53 4.05 -12.01
CA GLY A 238 -3.96 4.05 -11.71
C GLY A 238 -4.23 4.69 -10.35
N GLN A 239 -3.54 4.25 -9.30
CA GLN A 239 -3.77 4.74 -7.93
C GLN A 239 -3.47 6.24 -7.79
N ILE A 240 -2.41 6.74 -8.43
CA ILE A 240 -2.11 8.18 -8.43
C ILE A 240 -3.17 8.96 -9.20
N THR A 241 -3.65 8.42 -10.33
CA THR A 241 -4.73 9.06 -11.10
C THR A 241 -6.02 9.12 -10.28
N VAL A 242 -6.40 8.03 -9.61
CA VAL A 242 -7.56 8.01 -8.68
C VAL A 242 -7.37 9.05 -7.59
N ALA A 243 -6.20 9.10 -6.94
CA ALA A 243 -5.91 10.05 -5.87
C ALA A 243 -6.04 11.51 -6.32
N ILE A 244 -5.57 11.85 -7.52
CA ILE A 244 -5.72 13.19 -8.10
C ILE A 244 -7.20 13.51 -8.38
N VAL A 245 -7.94 12.58 -8.97
CA VAL A 245 -9.36 12.76 -9.27
C VAL A 245 -10.16 12.96 -7.99
N VAL A 246 -9.92 12.14 -6.97
CA VAL A 246 -10.55 12.25 -5.64
C VAL A 246 -10.23 13.58 -4.98
N ALA A 247 -8.97 14.05 -5.04
CA ALA A 247 -8.60 15.37 -4.53
C ALA A 247 -9.40 16.48 -5.20
N ILE A 248 -9.50 16.46 -6.53
CA ILE A 248 -10.25 17.44 -7.32
C ILE A 248 -11.73 17.38 -6.97
N MET A 249 -12.31 16.18 -6.89
CA MET A 249 -13.72 15.99 -6.55
C MET A 249 -14.05 16.56 -5.17
N PHE A 250 -13.29 16.23 -4.14
CA PHE A 250 -13.52 16.78 -2.80
C PHE A 250 -13.31 18.29 -2.74
N ILE A 251 -12.29 18.84 -3.41
CA ILE A 251 -12.10 20.30 -3.50
C ILE A 251 -13.35 20.96 -4.11
N LEU A 252 -13.83 20.43 -5.23
CA LEU A 252 -14.99 20.99 -5.93
C LEU A 252 -16.26 20.87 -5.09
N PHE A 253 -16.56 19.69 -4.57
CA PHE A 253 -17.78 19.45 -3.80
C PHE A 253 -17.79 20.22 -2.49
N PHE A 254 -16.68 20.26 -1.75
CA PHE A 254 -16.60 21.05 -0.51
C PHE A 254 -16.68 22.56 -0.79
N LYS A 255 -16.14 23.04 -1.91
CA LYS A 255 -16.34 24.44 -2.33
C LYS A 255 -17.78 24.75 -2.68
N ILE A 256 -18.46 23.85 -3.41
CA ILE A 256 -19.88 24.02 -3.81
C ILE A 256 -20.78 24.13 -2.57
N ILE A 257 -20.56 23.30 -1.56
CA ILE A 257 -21.36 23.37 -0.33
C ILE A 257 -20.91 24.48 0.62
N GLY A 258 -19.81 25.20 0.33
CA GLY A 258 -19.28 26.28 1.14
C GLY A 258 -18.53 25.84 2.40
N LEU A 259 -18.00 24.60 2.44
CA LEU A 259 -17.26 24.09 3.59
C LEU A 259 -15.92 24.81 3.75
N ARG A 260 -15.59 25.22 5.00
CA ARG A 260 -14.25 25.82 5.30
C ARG A 260 -13.15 24.81 5.05
N TYR A 261 -11.99 25.29 4.62
CA TYR A 261 -10.79 24.48 4.33
C TYR A 261 -10.98 23.45 3.19
N ALA A 262 -11.93 23.68 2.26
CA ALA A 262 -12.23 22.76 1.17
C ALA A 262 -10.99 22.30 0.38
N VAL A 263 -10.05 23.21 0.08
CA VAL A 263 -8.82 22.86 -0.66
C VAL A 263 -7.91 21.95 0.16
N THR A 264 -7.70 22.28 1.43
CA THR A 264 -6.84 21.48 2.32
C THR A 264 -7.43 20.09 2.54
N LEU A 265 -8.74 20.03 2.81
CA LEU A 265 -9.46 18.76 2.99
C LEU A 265 -9.37 17.90 1.73
N GLY A 266 -9.59 18.50 0.55
CA GLY A 266 -9.52 17.76 -0.71
C GLY A 266 -8.11 17.28 -1.06
N ILE A 267 -7.07 18.12 -0.85
CA ILE A 267 -5.68 17.68 -1.03
C ILE A 267 -5.35 16.55 -0.05
N SER A 268 -5.72 16.69 1.22
CA SER A 268 -5.50 15.64 2.22
C SER A 268 -6.23 14.36 1.85
N ALA A 269 -7.46 14.44 1.35
CA ALA A 269 -8.23 13.30 0.88
C ALA A 269 -7.52 12.58 -0.26
N GLY A 270 -7.01 13.32 -1.27
CA GLY A 270 -6.25 12.71 -2.36
C GLY A 270 -4.97 12.05 -1.90
N ILE A 271 -4.21 12.67 -1.01
CA ILE A 271 -2.98 12.06 -0.45
C ILE A 271 -3.32 10.80 0.34
N LEU A 272 -4.32 10.86 1.20
CA LEU A 272 -4.75 9.68 1.97
C LEU A 272 -5.31 8.59 1.06
N ASN A 273 -5.96 8.94 -0.04
CA ASN A 273 -6.52 8.00 -1.02
C ASN A 273 -5.46 7.25 -1.84
N LEU A 274 -4.17 7.56 -1.67
CA LEU A 274 -3.11 6.65 -2.12
C LEU A 274 -3.21 5.27 -1.46
N ILE A 275 -3.91 5.19 -0.32
CA ILE A 275 -4.29 3.94 0.34
C ILE A 275 -5.77 3.68 0.04
N PRO A 276 -6.10 2.70 -0.83
CA PRO A 276 -7.49 2.44 -1.21
C PRO A 276 -8.40 2.20 -0.01
N TYR A 277 -9.63 2.67 -0.07
CA TYR A 277 -10.69 2.58 0.93
C TYR A 277 -10.42 3.32 2.25
N LEU A 278 -9.20 3.29 2.76
CA LEU A 278 -8.85 3.93 4.05
C LEU A 278 -8.75 5.45 3.90
N GLY A 279 -8.25 5.91 2.76
CA GLY A 279 -7.96 7.32 2.53
C GLY A 279 -9.21 8.21 2.58
N SER A 280 -10.21 7.89 1.81
CA SER A 280 -11.48 8.65 1.77
C SER A 280 -12.18 8.64 3.12
N PHE A 281 -12.16 7.50 3.84
CA PHE A 281 -12.74 7.41 5.18
C PHE A 281 -12.04 8.31 6.19
N LEU A 282 -10.71 8.31 6.23
CA LEU A 282 -9.94 9.18 7.12
C LEU A 282 -10.09 10.66 6.78
N ALA A 283 -10.22 10.99 5.50
CA ALA A 283 -10.43 12.36 5.04
C ALA A 283 -11.81 12.90 5.42
N MET A 284 -12.81 12.03 5.52
CA MET A 284 -14.17 12.39 5.92
C MET A 284 -14.24 12.89 7.37
N LEU A 285 -13.46 12.33 8.29
CA LEU A 285 -13.54 12.64 9.72
C LEU A 285 -13.44 14.14 10.03
N PRO A 286 -12.39 14.87 9.58
CA PRO A 286 -12.31 16.31 9.81
C PRO A 286 -13.41 17.10 9.09
N ALA A 287 -13.87 16.63 7.93
CA ALA A 287 -14.96 17.29 7.21
C ALA A 287 -16.30 17.17 7.95
N LEU A 288 -16.57 16.01 8.56
CA LEU A 288 -17.78 15.81 9.38
C LEU A 288 -17.78 16.71 10.62
N VAL A 289 -16.62 16.82 11.30
CA VAL A 289 -16.50 17.74 12.46
C VAL A 289 -16.80 19.17 12.03
N LEU A 290 -16.22 19.63 10.94
CA LEU A 290 -16.48 20.99 10.43
C LEU A 290 -17.94 21.17 9.98
N GLY A 291 -18.53 20.15 9.38
CA GLY A 291 -19.92 20.15 8.99
C GLY A 291 -20.85 20.27 10.19
N LEU A 292 -20.59 19.51 11.25
CA LEU A 292 -21.36 19.54 12.49
C LEU A 292 -21.30 20.91 13.18
N VAL A 293 -20.12 21.52 13.23
CA VAL A 293 -19.90 22.86 13.78
C VAL A 293 -20.63 23.95 12.99
N ALA A 294 -20.71 23.77 11.68
CA ALA A 294 -21.40 24.73 10.81
C ALA A 294 -22.94 24.59 10.87
N GLY A 295 -23.44 23.53 11.49
CA GLY A 295 -24.83 23.25 11.70
C GLY A 295 -25.36 22.00 11.02
N PRO A 296 -26.57 21.52 11.39
CA PRO A 296 -27.13 20.26 10.90
C PRO A 296 -27.27 20.20 9.37
N GLU A 297 -27.60 21.31 8.74
CA GLU A 297 -27.70 21.39 7.29
C GLU A 297 -26.34 21.13 6.60
N MET A 298 -25.27 21.74 7.12
CA MET A 298 -23.94 21.54 6.57
C MET A 298 -23.44 20.12 6.81
N PHE A 299 -23.73 19.54 7.97
CA PHE A 299 -23.39 18.15 8.29
C PHE A 299 -24.03 17.17 7.28
N ILE A 300 -25.33 17.36 6.99
CA ILE A 300 -26.03 16.55 5.97
C ILE A 300 -25.41 16.76 4.59
N LYS A 301 -25.07 18.00 4.21
CA LYS A 301 -24.39 18.27 2.93
C LYS A 301 -23.05 17.55 2.83
N VAL A 302 -22.26 17.50 3.91
CA VAL A 302 -20.98 16.76 3.93
C VAL A 302 -21.22 15.26 3.78
N LEU A 303 -22.22 14.68 4.44
CA LEU A 303 -22.58 13.26 4.27
C LEU A 303 -22.99 12.95 2.82
N ILE A 304 -23.79 13.85 2.21
CA ILE A 304 -24.19 13.70 0.80
C ILE A 304 -22.96 13.77 -0.12
N VAL A 305 -22.06 14.73 0.09
CA VAL A 305 -20.81 14.85 -0.67
C VAL A 305 -20.02 13.56 -0.59
N PHE A 306 -19.86 13.01 0.61
CA PHE A 306 -19.13 11.75 0.80
C PHE A 306 -19.83 10.59 0.08
N ALA A 307 -21.15 10.44 0.21
CA ALA A 307 -21.91 9.37 -0.45
C ALA A 307 -21.81 9.47 -1.99
N VAL A 308 -21.90 10.69 -2.54
CA VAL A 308 -21.76 10.96 -3.97
C VAL A 308 -20.35 10.64 -4.44
N GLU A 309 -19.34 11.12 -3.71
CA GLU A 309 -17.94 10.88 -4.03
C GLU A 309 -17.62 9.39 -4.02
N GLN A 310 -17.97 8.65 -2.95
CA GLN A 310 -17.77 7.21 -2.86
C GLN A 310 -18.46 6.44 -3.98
N THR A 311 -19.65 6.90 -4.39
CA THR A 311 -20.38 6.29 -5.51
C THR A 311 -19.65 6.53 -6.83
N ILE A 312 -19.18 7.75 -7.06
CA ILE A 312 -18.44 8.10 -8.29
C ILE A 312 -17.06 7.40 -8.29
N GLU A 313 -16.33 7.43 -7.17
CA GLU A 313 -15.04 6.74 -7.06
C GLU A 313 -15.19 5.24 -7.30
N GLY A 314 -16.09 4.59 -6.56
CA GLY A 314 -16.22 3.12 -6.60
C GLY A 314 -16.83 2.57 -7.89
N ARG A 315 -17.80 3.28 -8.49
CA ARG A 315 -18.51 2.78 -9.69
C ARG A 315 -17.94 3.26 -11.01
N PHE A 316 -17.26 4.40 -11.04
CA PHE A 316 -16.75 5.00 -12.28
C PHE A 316 -15.24 5.19 -12.28
N VAL A 317 -14.69 5.91 -11.29
CA VAL A 317 -13.27 6.29 -11.32
C VAL A 317 -12.37 5.06 -11.18
N SER A 318 -12.59 4.25 -10.15
CA SER A 318 -11.76 3.06 -9.90
C SER A 318 -11.83 2.04 -11.04
N PRO A 319 -13.00 1.64 -11.57
CA PRO A 319 -13.08 0.75 -12.73
C PRO A 319 -12.48 1.33 -14.01
N LEU A 320 -12.66 2.62 -14.29
CA LEU A 320 -12.12 3.27 -15.47
C LEU A 320 -10.59 3.40 -15.43
N VAL A 321 -10.04 3.66 -14.24
CA VAL A 321 -8.61 3.97 -14.07
C VAL A 321 -7.80 2.70 -13.76
N LEU A 322 -8.27 1.86 -12.84
CA LEU A 322 -7.60 0.63 -12.45
C LEU A 322 -8.01 -0.56 -13.32
N GLY A 323 -9.20 -0.52 -13.94
CA GLY A 323 -9.74 -1.58 -14.80
C GLY A 323 -9.91 -2.91 -14.04
N SER A 324 -9.91 -4.01 -14.80
CA SER A 324 -9.90 -5.38 -14.25
C SER A 324 -8.52 -5.83 -13.75
N GLN A 325 -7.56 -4.92 -13.71
CA GLN A 325 -6.14 -5.23 -13.52
C GLN A 325 -5.82 -5.85 -12.16
N LEU A 326 -6.57 -5.50 -11.12
CA LEU A 326 -6.23 -6.01 -9.79
C LEU A 326 -6.87 -7.35 -9.47
N ASN A 327 -8.05 -7.70 -10.01
CA ASN A 327 -8.80 -8.94 -9.70
C ASN A 327 -8.56 -9.46 -8.27
N ILE A 328 -8.54 -8.53 -7.29
CA ILE A 328 -8.31 -8.80 -5.87
C ILE A 328 -9.61 -8.50 -5.14
N HIS A 329 -10.12 -9.49 -4.43
CA HIS A 329 -11.35 -9.32 -3.65
C HIS A 329 -11.13 -8.25 -2.55
N PRO A 330 -12.11 -7.34 -2.28
CA PRO A 330 -11.96 -6.28 -1.28
C PRO A 330 -11.55 -6.78 0.11
N ILE A 331 -12.03 -7.93 0.53
CA ILE A 331 -11.65 -8.57 1.79
C ILE A 331 -10.15 -8.88 1.81
N THR A 332 -9.59 -9.37 0.70
CA THR A 332 -8.15 -9.64 0.59
C THR A 332 -7.34 -8.35 0.72
N ILE A 333 -7.82 -7.26 0.13
CA ILE A 333 -7.18 -5.95 0.27
C ILE A 333 -7.13 -5.53 1.74
N LEU A 334 -8.23 -5.67 2.49
CA LEU A 334 -8.28 -5.36 3.92
C LEU A 334 -7.28 -6.23 4.71
N PHE A 335 -7.23 -7.54 4.48
CA PHE A 335 -6.27 -8.42 5.15
C PHE A 335 -4.82 -8.05 4.81
N VAL A 336 -4.52 -7.76 3.54
CA VAL A 336 -3.20 -7.32 3.12
C VAL A 336 -2.80 -6.03 3.83
N LEU A 337 -3.69 -5.02 3.87
CA LEU A 337 -3.43 -3.74 4.53
C LEU A 337 -3.22 -3.90 6.04
N LEU A 338 -4.06 -4.69 6.71
CA LEU A 338 -3.93 -4.96 8.16
C LEU A 338 -2.63 -5.70 8.47
N THR A 339 -2.34 -6.77 7.75
CA THR A 339 -1.14 -7.58 7.99
C THR A 339 0.13 -6.82 7.67
N SER A 340 0.22 -6.20 6.49
CA SER A 340 1.40 -5.42 6.11
C SER A 340 1.57 -4.17 6.98
N GLY A 341 0.45 -3.54 7.40
CA GLY A 341 0.44 -2.41 8.30
C GLY A 341 0.94 -2.78 9.70
N SER A 342 0.56 -3.95 10.24
CA SER A 342 1.05 -4.43 11.53
C SER A 342 2.55 -4.79 11.51
N MET A 343 3.06 -5.28 10.36
CA MET A 343 4.46 -5.70 10.22
C MET A 343 5.40 -4.53 9.90
N PHE A 344 4.98 -3.60 9.03
CA PHE A 344 5.85 -2.57 8.45
C PHE A 344 5.31 -1.14 8.65
N GLY A 345 4.28 -0.97 9.49
CA GLY A 345 3.66 0.33 9.75
C GLY A 345 3.07 0.97 8.49
N ILE A 346 3.18 2.30 8.38
CA ILE A 346 2.60 3.06 7.27
C ILE A 346 3.15 2.64 5.90
N TRP A 347 4.40 2.24 5.83
CA TRP A 347 5.01 1.74 4.60
C TRP A 347 4.41 0.40 4.16
N GLY A 348 4.08 -0.48 5.13
CA GLY A 348 3.35 -1.72 4.85
C GLY A 348 1.96 -1.46 4.27
N VAL A 349 1.22 -0.52 4.83
CA VAL A 349 -0.10 -0.14 4.33
C VAL A 349 0.01 0.40 2.89
N PHE A 350 0.99 1.26 2.61
CA PHE A 350 1.17 1.86 1.29
C PHE A 350 1.64 0.85 0.23
N LEU A 351 2.57 -0.04 0.59
CA LEU A 351 3.21 -0.98 -0.31
C LEU A 351 2.54 -2.36 -0.36
N GLY A 352 1.66 -2.66 0.59
CA GLY A 352 1.08 -3.99 0.75
C GLY A 352 0.38 -4.50 -0.51
N ILE A 353 -0.44 -3.66 -1.15
CA ILE A 353 -1.19 -4.05 -2.35
C ILE A 353 -0.25 -4.29 -3.55
N PRO A 354 0.70 -3.41 -3.90
CA PRO A 354 1.67 -3.68 -4.97
C PRO A 354 2.48 -4.94 -4.74
N VAL A 355 2.95 -5.16 -3.51
CA VAL A 355 3.71 -6.36 -3.14
C VAL A 355 2.85 -7.63 -3.27
N TYR A 356 1.62 -7.58 -2.76
CA TYR A 356 0.69 -8.71 -2.89
C TYR A 356 0.36 -9.01 -4.37
N ALA A 357 0.08 -7.99 -5.17
CA ALA A 357 -0.21 -8.15 -6.60
C ALA A 357 0.98 -8.79 -7.34
N SER A 358 2.20 -8.35 -7.04
CA SER A 358 3.42 -8.94 -7.58
C SER A 358 3.62 -10.39 -7.13
N ALA A 359 3.42 -10.67 -5.85
CA ALA A 359 3.51 -12.02 -5.30
C ALA A 359 2.47 -12.96 -5.92
N LYS A 360 1.23 -12.49 -6.14
CA LYS A 360 0.17 -13.25 -6.82
C LYS A 360 0.59 -13.68 -8.22
N VAL A 361 1.21 -12.80 -9.01
CA VAL A 361 1.72 -13.12 -10.36
C VAL A 361 2.81 -14.19 -10.28
N VAL A 362 3.79 -14.01 -9.39
CA VAL A 362 4.90 -14.95 -9.21
C VAL A 362 4.41 -16.33 -8.74
N ILE A 363 3.55 -16.36 -7.71
CA ILE A 363 2.99 -17.60 -7.18
C ILE A 363 2.14 -18.30 -8.24
N GLY A 364 1.33 -17.55 -9.00
CA GLY A 364 0.54 -18.08 -10.11
C GLY A 364 1.43 -18.77 -11.15
N ALA A 365 2.51 -18.11 -11.56
CA ALA A 365 3.44 -18.68 -12.54
C ALA A 365 4.15 -19.94 -12.01
N ILE A 366 4.53 -19.95 -10.72
CA ILE A 366 5.11 -21.14 -10.08
C ILE A 366 4.09 -22.28 -10.04
N PHE A 367 2.83 -21.96 -9.73
CA PHE A 367 1.77 -22.97 -9.67
C PHE A 367 1.45 -23.56 -11.05
N GLU A 368 1.39 -22.74 -12.10
CA GLU A 368 1.24 -23.24 -13.48
C GLU A 368 2.43 -24.13 -13.90
N TRP A 369 3.65 -23.72 -13.57
CA TRP A 369 4.81 -24.57 -13.80
C TRP A 369 4.71 -25.91 -13.02
N TYR A 370 4.26 -25.87 -11.76
CA TYR A 370 4.05 -27.05 -10.94
C TYR A 370 3.00 -28.00 -11.55
N LYS A 371 1.89 -27.48 -12.06
CA LYS A 371 0.88 -28.30 -12.76
C LYS A 371 1.48 -29.10 -13.90
N VAL A 372 2.27 -28.43 -14.74
CA VAL A 372 2.92 -29.07 -15.89
C VAL A 372 3.95 -30.13 -15.48
N VAL A 373 4.74 -29.84 -14.42
CA VAL A 373 5.83 -30.77 -14.00
C VAL A 373 5.31 -31.93 -13.17
N SER A 374 4.24 -31.72 -12.39
CA SER A 374 3.71 -32.75 -11.49
C SER A 374 2.88 -33.83 -12.18
N GLY A 375 2.35 -33.57 -13.38
CA GLY A 375 1.42 -34.46 -14.06
C GLY A 375 0.11 -34.77 -13.32
N LEU A 376 -0.14 -34.08 -12.21
CA LEU A 376 -1.30 -34.33 -11.35
C LEU A 376 -2.62 -33.73 -11.88
N TYR A 377 -2.56 -32.95 -12.95
CA TYR A 377 -3.69 -32.18 -13.49
C TYR A 377 -3.99 -32.50 -14.96
N GLU A 378 -3.51 -33.64 -15.48
CA GLU A 378 -3.64 -34.01 -16.90
C GLU A 378 -5.03 -34.56 -17.28
N GLU A 379 -5.93 -34.83 -16.35
CA GLU A 379 -7.25 -35.44 -16.60
C GLU A 379 -8.26 -34.58 -17.41
N HIS A 380 -7.93 -33.34 -17.78
CA HIS A 380 -8.93 -32.48 -18.44
C HIS A 380 -8.82 -32.40 -19.98
N ASN A 381 -7.76 -32.94 -20.60
CA ASN A 381 -7.58 -32.86 -22.03
C ASN A 381 -8.18 -34.08 -22.80
N GLU A 382 -8.38 -35.21 -22.13
CA GLU A 382 -8.95 -36.41 -22.79
C GLU A 382 -10.44 -36.27 -23.13
N ILE A 383 -11.19 -35.46 -22.34
CA ILE A 383 -12.64 -35.27 -22.56
C ILE A 383 -12.93 -34.37 -23.77
N GLU A 384 -12.04 -33.40 -24.07
CA GLU A 384 -12.21 -32.52 -25.25
C GLU A 384 -11.81 -33.19 -26.56
N GLU A 385 -10.85 -34.13 -26.54
CA GLU A 385 -10.47 -34.90 -27.73
C GLU A 385 -11.51 -35.99 -28.09
N GLU A 386 -12.14 -36.66 -27.11
CA GLU A 386 -13.23 -37.61 -27.36
C GLU A 386 -14.48 -36.93 -27.91
N THR A 387 -14.82 -35.72 -27.45
CA THR A 387 -15.98 -34.97 -27.95
C THR A 387 -15.78 -34.40 -29.35
N GLN A 388 -14.53 -34.18 -29.79
CA GLN A 388 -14.22 -33.74 -31.15
C GLN A 388 -14.06 -34.91 -32.15
N SER A 389 -13.86 -36.12 -31.66
CA SER A 389 -13.79 -37.32 -32.53
C SER A 389 -15.15 -37.93 -32.80
N GLU A 390 -16.22 -37.57 -32.07
CA GLU A 390 -17.59 -38.06 -32.29
C GLU A 390 -18.49 -37.05 -33.02
N SER A 391 -17.98 -35.88 -33.41
CA SER A 391 -18.68 -34.89 -34.23
C SER A 391 -18.15 -34.85 -35.67
#